data_9b952be74f06677093327bd954b54379
#
_entry.id   9b952be74f06677093327bd954b54379
#
_cell.length_a   1.000
_cell.length_b   1.000
_cell.length_c   1.000
_cell.angle_alpha   90.00
_cell.angle_beta   90.00
_cell.angle_gamma   90.00
#
_symmetry.space_group_name_H-M   'P 1'
#
loop_
_entity.id
_entity.type
_entity.pdbx_description
1 polymer ?
#
loop_
_entity_poly.entity_id
_entity_poly.type
_entity_poly.pdbx_seq_one_letter_code
_entity_poly.pdbx_strand_id
1 'polypeptide(L)'
;MNTKTNTASFANKLIAREFGEFFIYPMQDRTIDKIWSDSSNHQLLDNILDDATISDEAKFLACEVFFKKDILFMQRHPPEKVAYIYTKALSNDFTGMANSWGLLYEHEDEGTVGIAFLAIGEKAIPALSKLLDDERTHLKYQGSIEATVGNGYRYRIKDFAAYYIGRITGNPLTYYPNLADRDEQINNLKVKCEAESSAR
;
A
#
# COMPACT_ATOMS: atom_id res chain seq x y z
N MET A 1 -23.59 -8.49 23.38
CA MET A 1 -23.46 -7.85 22.05
C MET A 1 -22.54 -8.72 21.21
N ASN A 2 -22.88 -9.05 19.96
CA ASN A 2 -22.12 -10.04 19.20
C ASN A 2 -20.82 -9.41 18.68
N THR A 3 -19.67 -10.02 18.93
CA THR A 3 -18.33 -9.52 18.53
C THR A 3 -18.26 -9.14 17.03
N LYS A 4 -18.92 -9.92 16.16
CA LYS A 4 -18.98 -9.63 14.71
C LYS A 4 -19.68 -8.31 14.40
N THR A 5 -20.78 -7.99 15.09
CA THR A 5 -21.50 -6.72 14.88
C THR A 5 -20.64 -5.52 15.30
N ASN A 6 -19.85 -5.66 16.36
CA ASN A 6 -18.95 -4.60 16.82
C ASN A 6 -17.79 -4.39 15.83
N THR A 7 -17.20 -5.47 15.30
CA THR A 7 -16.13 -5.40 14.30
C THR A 7 -16.59 -4.69 13.02
N ALA A 8 -17.74 -5.07 12.47
CA ALA A 8 -18.29 -4.44 11.28
C ALA A 8 -18.62 -2.95 11.49
N SER A 9 -19.20 -2.61 12.65
CA SER A 9 -19.46 -1.21 13.02
C SER A 9 -18.18 -0.40 13.11
N PHE A 10 -17.12 -0.96 13.71
CA PHE A 10 -15.82 -0.29 13.84
C PHE A 10 -15.14 -0.14 12.47
N ALA A 11 -15.19 -1.15 11.60
CA ALA A 11 -14.70 -1.07 10.23
C ALA A 11 -15.37 0.06 9.45
N ASN A 12 -16.70 0.21 9.58
CA ASN A 12 -17.42 1.31 8.94
C ASN A 12 -16.98 2.68 9.46
N LYS A 13 -16.69 2.83 10.75
CA LYS A 13 -16.15 4.08 11.32
C LYS A 13 -14.77 4.43 10.76
N LEU A 14 -13.90 3.42 10.53
CA LEU A 14 -12.61 3.65 9.89
C LEU A 14 -12.80 4.19 8.45
N ILE A 15 -13.63 3.53 7.65
CA ILE A 15 -13.92 3.93 6.26
C ILE A 15 -14.56 5.32 6.20
N ALA A 16 -15.52 5.59 7.10
CA ALA A 16 -16.19 6.89 7.19
C ALA A 16 -15.31 8.02 7.74
N ARG A 17 -14.03 7.74 8.07
CA ARG A 17 -13.09 8.70 8.66
C ARG A 17 -13.59 9.35 9.96
N GLU A 18 -14.41 8.65 10.75
CA GLU A 18 -14.95 9.20 12.01
C GLU A 18 -13.89 9.52 13.06
N PHE A 19 -12.72 8.90 12.95
CA PHE A 19 -11.56 9.17 13.81
C PHE A 19 -10.71 10.36 13.33
N GLY A 20 -10.77 10.68 12.04
CA GLY A 20 -10.01 11.74 11.36
C GLY A 20 -9.38 11.23 10.06
N GLU A 21 -8.58 12.09 9.42
CA GLU A 21 -7.92 11.79 8.15
C GLU A 21 -6.67 10.94 8.33
N PHE A 22 -6.50 9.93 7.46
CA PHE A 22 -5.37 8.99 7.52
C PHE A 22 -4.17 9.41 6.67
N PHE A 23 -4.39 10.18 5.59
CA PHE A 23 -3.33 10.41 4.59
C PHE A 23 -2.99 11.89 4.44
N ILE A 24 -3.43 12.74 5.36
CA ILE A 24 -3.14 14.18 5.40
C ILE A 24 -2.25 14.49 6.58
N TYR A 25 -0.99 14.89 6.31
CA TYR A 25 -0.08 15.35 7.34
C TYR A 25 -0.50 16.75 7.86
N PRO A 26 -0.45 17.03 9.17
CA PRO A 26 -0.05 16.16 10.30
C PRO A 26 -1.24 15.41 10.95
N MET A 27 -2.39 15.34 10.29
CA MET A 27 -3.61 14.75 10.90
C MET A 27 -3.53 13.23 11.04
N GLN A 28 -2.77 12.55 10.16
CA GLN A 28 -2.58 11.11 10.16
C GLN A 28 -2.16 10.58 11.54
N ASP A 29 -1.12 11.14 12.12
CA ASP A 29 -0.60 10.66 13.40
C ASP A 29 -1.62 10.83 14.53
N ARG A 30 -2.35 11.95 14.55
CA ARG A 30 -3.42 12.21 15.52
C ARG A 30 -4.57 11.23 15.38
N THR A 31 -4.95 10.88 14.15
CA THR A 31 -6.00 9.91 13.86
C THR A 31 -5.59 8.53 14.36
N ILE A 32 -4.38 8.10 14.05
CA ILE A 32 -3.84 6.81 14.48
C ILE A 32 -3.70 6.76 16.00
N ASP A 33 -3.20 7.83 16.63
CA ASP A 33 -3.10 7.93 18.09
C ASP A 33 -4.47 7.82 18.76
N LYS A 34 -5.47 8.50 18.23
CA LYS A 34 -6.85 8.44 18.75
C LYS A 34 -7.43 7.02 18.68
N ILE A 35 -7.18 6.30 17.60
CA ILE A 35 -7.65 4.92 17.44
C ILE A 35 -6.91 4.01 18.43
N TRP A 36 -5.59 4.14 18.51
CA TRP A 36 -4.75 3.26 19.31
C TRP A 36 -4.85 3.49 20.81
N SER A 37 -5.16 4.70 21.27
CA SER A 37 -5.27 5.05 22.68
C SER A 37 -6.39 4.32 23.42
N ASP A 38 -7.41 3.84 22.71
CA ASP A 38 -8.45 2.98 23.25
C ASP A 38 -8.07 1.50 23.03
N SER A 39 -7.63 0.85 24.11
CA SER A 39 -7.20 -0.55 24.06
C SER A 39 -8.29 -1.53 23.59
N SER A 40 -9.57 -1.17 23.71
CA SER A 40 -10.67 -1.99 23.20
C SER A 40 -10.66 -2.08 21.67
N ASN A 41 -10.04 -1.10 20.96
CA ASN A 41 -9.91 -1.09 19.52
C ASN A 41 -8.86 -2.10 19.02
N HIS A 42 -7.87 -2.49 19.83
CA HIS A 42 -6.80 -3.38 19.37
C HIS A 42 -7.36 -4.72 18.88
N GLN A 43 -8.25 -5.34 19.68
CA GLN A 43 -8.90 -6.59 19.27
C GLN A 43 -9.84 -6.41 18.08
N LEU A 44 -10.48 -5.24 17.93
CA LEU A 44 -11.32 -4.95 16.77
C LEU A 44 -10.50 -4.81 15.49
N LEU A 45 -9.30 -4.21 15.56
CA LEU A 45 -8.37 -4.12 14.44
C LEU A 45 -7.89 -5.52 14.00
N ASP A 46 -7.49 -6.38 14.95
CA ASP A 46 -7.12 -7.77 14.64
C ASP A 46 -8.30 -8.53 13.98
N ASN A 47 -9.51 -8.40 14.54
CA ASN A 47 -10.70 -9.04 13.96
C ASN A 47 -11.03 -8.54 12.55
N ILE A 48 -10.80 -7.25 12.24
CA ILE A 48 -10.97 -6.70 10.88
C ILE A 48 -10.07 -7.43 9.91
N LEU A 49 -8.81 -7.66 10.26
CA LEU A 49 -7.87 -8.34 9.39
C LEU A 49 -8.24 -9.81 9.16
N ASP A 50 -8.83 -10.47 10.14
CA ASP A 50 -9.14 -11.90 10.08
C ASP A 50 -10.53 -12.21 9.49
N ASP A 51 -11.45 -11.25 9.49
CA ASP A 51 -12.80 -11.46 8.95
C ASP A 51 -12.83 -11.27 7.43
N ALA A 52 -13.11 -12.35 6.71
CA ALA A 52 -13.20 -12.34 5.24
C ALA A 52 -14.36 -11.48 4.70
N THR A 53 -15.34 -11.15 5.53
CA THR A 53 -16.51 -10.34 5.12
C THR A 53 -16.27 -8.84 5.20
N ILE A 54 -15.19 -8.41 5.86
CA ILE A 54 -14.80 -7.00 5.99
C ILE A 54 -14.10 -6.55 4.69
N SER A 55 -14.38 -5.31 4.28
CA SER A 55 -13.82 -4.74 3.06
C SER A 55 -12.31 -4.60 3.10
N ASP A 56 -11.67 -4.65 1.92
CA ASP A 56 -10.23 -4.47 1.78
C ASP A 56 -9.79 -3.07 2.23
N GLU A 57 -10.63 -2.04 2.06
CA GLU A 57 -10.33 -0.69 2.55
C GLU A 57 -10.24 -0.63 4.09
N ALA A 58 -11.19 -1.23 4.81
CA ALA A 58 -11.11 -1.27 6.28
C ALA A 58 -9.88 -2.06 6.76
N LYS A 59 -9.54 -3.16 6.09
CA LYS A 59 -8.32 -3.92 6.37
C LYS A 59 -7.06 -3.09 6.15
N PHE A 60 -7.00 -2.33 5.07
CA PHE A 60 -5.89 -1.44 4.79
C PHE A 60 -5.72 -0.37 5.87
N LEU A 61 -6.82 0.27 6.31
CA LEU A 61 -6.77 1.27 7.37
C LEU A 61 -6.34 0.66 8.72
N ALA A 62 -6.76 -0.57 9.01
CA ALA A 62 -6.29 -1.30 10.19
C ALA A 62 -4.78 -1.60 10.11
N CYS A 63 -4.26 -1.99 8.93
CA CYS A 63 -2.83 -2.16 8.71
C CYS A 63 -2.05 -0.86 8.95
N GLU A 64 -2.55 0.31 8.48
CA GLU A 64 -1.90 1.60 8.71
C GLU A 64 -1.77 1.93 10.21
N VAL A 65 -2.79 1.60 11.02
CA VAL A 65 -2.70 1.75 12.47
C VAL A 65 -1.64 0.83 13.05
N PHE A 66 -1.62 -0.43 12.67
CA PHE A 66 -0.65 -1.40 13.19
C PHE A 66 0.79 -1.06 12.80
N PHE A 67 1.06 -0.70 11.56
CA PHE A 67 2.41 -0.33 11.11
C PHE A 67 3.01 0.82 11.93
N LYS A 68 2.19 1.76 12.35
CA LYS A 68 2.63 2.91 13.15
C LYS A 68 2.77 2.61 14.64
N LYS A 69 2.01 1.63 15.17
CA LYS A 69 1.84 1.46 16.63
C LYS A 69 2.32 0.14 17.17
N ASP A 70 2.46 -0.88 16.34
CA ASP A 70 2.73 -2.23 16.82
C ASP A 70 3.91 -2.87 16.07
N ILE A 71 5.07 -2.82 16.69
CA ILE A 71 6.30 -3.42 16.13
C ILE A 71 6.19 -4.95 15.92
N LEU A 72 5.27 -5.62 16.62
CA LEU A 72 5.06 -7.06 16.53
C LEU A 72 3.97 -7.44 15.52
N PHE A 73 3.38 -6.46 14.85
CA PHE A 73 2.28 -6.66 13.91
C PHE A 73 2.60 -7.76 12.87
N MET A 74 3.77 -7.67 12.23
CA MET A 74 4.20 -8.61 11.19
C MET A 74 4.52 -10.02 11.70
N GLN A 75 4.60 -10.21 13.02
CA GLN A 75 4.76 -11.54 13.63
C GLN A 75 3.39 -12.23 13.84
N ARG A 76 2.32 -11.44 13.99
CA ARG A 76 0.96 -11.94 14.21
C ARG A 76 0.19 -12.15 12.91
N HIS A 77 0.44 -11.32 11.91
CA HIS A 77 -0.23 -11.38 10.62
C HIS A 77 0.75 -11.77 9.52
N PRO A 78 0.43 -12.79 8.70
CA PRO A 78 1.33 -13.22 7.62
C PRO A 78 1.68 -12.06 6.69
N PRO A 79 2.96 -11.79 6.44
CA PRO A 79 3.42 -10.70 5.57
C PRO A 79 2.78 -10.73 4.18
N GLU A 80 2.56 -11.92 3.63
CA GLU A 80 1.92 -12.11 2.33
C GLU A 80 0.45 -11.61 2.32
N LYS A 81 -0.27 -11.81 3.42
CA LYS A 81 -1.64 -11.30 3.59
C LYS A 81 -1.63 -9.77 3.66
N VAL A 82 -0.69 -9.21 4.41
CA VAL A 82 -0.53 -7.75 4.52
C VAL A 82 -0.16 -7.16 3.16
N ALA A 83 0.79 -7.75 2.44
CA ALA A 83 1.16 -7.33 1.08
C ALA A 83 -0.05 -7.33 0.13
N TYR A 84 -0.89 -8.37 0.20
CA TYR A 84 -2.12 -8.42 -0.60
C TYR A 84 -3.07 -7.26 -0.28
N ILE A 85 -3.25 -6.91 0.99
CA ILE A 85 -4.08 -5.76 1.40
C ILE A 85 -3.53 -4.46 0.82
N TYR A 86 -2.22 -4.24 0.89
CA TYR A 86 -1.58 -3.04 0.31
C TYR A 86 -1.67 -3.00 -1.21
N THR A 87 -1.56 -4.13 -1.91
CA THR A 87 -1.76 -4.16 -3.37
C THR A 87 -3.21 -3.84 -3.75
N LYS A 88 -4.19 -4.24 -2.93
CA LYS A 88 -5.58 -3.81 -3.11
C LYS A 88 -5.76 -2.31 -2.89
N ALA A 89 -5.09 -1.75 -1.89
CA ALA A 89 -5.14 -0.32 -1.62
C ALA A 89 -4.54 0.50 -2.77
N LEU A 90 -3.39 0.08 -3.31
CA LEU A 90 -2.75 0.68 -4.48
C LEU A 90 -3.67 0.60 -5.71
N SER A 91 -4.21 -0.59 -6.01
CA SER A 91 -5.04 -0.81 -7.20
C SER A 91 -6.38 -0.09 -7.18
N ASN A 92 -6.94 0.23 -6.00
CA ASN A 92 -8.25 0.85 -5.85
C ASN A 92 -8.20 2.28 -5.29
N ASP A 93 -7.01 2.85 -5.16
CA ASP A 93 -6.78 4.22 -4.67
C ASP A 93 -7.44 4.51 -3.32
N PHE A 94 -7.25 3.64 -2.33
CA PHE A 94 -7.81 3.86 -0.99
C PHE A 94 -7.18 5.06 -0.25
N THR A 95 -6.05 5.57 -0.75
CA THR A 95 -5.40 6.76 -0.19
C THR A 95 -6.00 8.07 -0.72
N GLY A 96 -6.65 8.03 -1.89
CA GLY A 96 -7.18 9.20 -2.59
C GLY A 96 -6.12 10.09 -3.25
N MET A 97 -4.82 9.72 -3.16
CA MET A 97 -3.73 10.46 -3.80
C MET A 97 -2.48 9.60 -4.01
N ALA A 98 -1.81 9.82 -5.14
CA ALA A 98 -0.56 9.13 -5.47
C ALA A 98 0.60 9.48 -4.52
N ASN A 99 0.59 10.69 -3.93
CA ASN A 99 1.63 11.15 -3.00
C ASN A 99 1.92 10.16 -1.87
N SER A 100 0.87 9.48 -1.37
CA SER A 100 1.03 8.47 -0.32
C SER A 100 1.91 7.28 -0.74
N TRP A 101 1.99 7.04 -2.05
CA TRP A 101 2.80 5.98 -2.67
C TRP A 101 4.17 6.47 -3.16
N GLY A 102 4.51 7.77 -2.96
CA GLY A 102 5.79 8.37 -3.33
C GLY A 102 5.87 8.87 -4.77
N LEU A 103 6.88 9.69 -5.02
CA LEU A 103 7.23 10.19 -6.36
C LEU A 103 8.11 9.21 -7.15
N LEU A 104 8.30 8.02 -6.64
CA LEU A 104 9.03 6.91 -7.23
C LEU A 104 10.47 7.33 -7.64
N TYR A 105 10.78 7.15 -8.90
CA TYR A 105 12.12 7.33 -9.46
C TYR A 105 12.65 8.76 -9.36
N GLU A 106 11.78 9.75 -9.38
CA GLU A 106 12.19 11.16 -9.45
C GLU A 106 12.97 11.63 -8.22
N HIS A 107 12.55 11.12 -7.04
CA HIS A 107 13.18 11.47 -5.78
C HIS A 107 13.58 10.26 -4.94
N GLU A 108 13.53 9.05 -5.50
CA GLU A 108 13.68 7.81 -4.73
C GLU A 108 12.74 7.77 -3.50
N ASP A 109 11.54 8.33 -3.68
CA ASP A 109 10.56 8.50 -2.61
C ASP A 109 9.52 7.39 -2.67
N GLU A 110 9.49 6.57 -1.63
CA GLU A 110 8.56 5.45 -1.48
C GLU A 110 7.18 5.87 -0.92
N GLY A 111 7.06 7.11 -0.47
CA GLY A 111 5.84 7.60 0.17
C GLY A 111 5.57 6.99 1.54
N THR A 112 4.67 7.61 2.29
CA THR A 112 4.35 7.21 3.67
C THR A 112 3.63 5.88 3.78
N VAL A 113 2.94 5.45 2.72
CA VAL A 113 2.20 4.20 2.62
C VAL A 113 3.03 3.14 1.89
N GLY A 114 3.66 3.52 0.78
CA GLY A 114 4.44 2.59 -0.04
C GLY A 114 5.62 1.96 0.68
N ILE A 115 6.18 2.65 1.69
CA ILE A 115 7.25 2.12 2.56
C ILE A 115 6.86 0.79 3.24
N ALA A 116 5.57 0.50 3.37
CA ALA A 116 5.10 -0.76 3.91
C ALA A 116 5.56 -1.96 3.05
N PHE A 117 5.63 -1.82 1.72
CA PHE A 117 6.14 -2.88 0.85
C PHE A 117 7.60 -3.20 1.15
N LEU A 118 8.42 -2.18 1.46
CA LEU A 118 9.82 -2.38 1.82
C LEU A 118 9.95 -3.06 3.19
N ALA A 119 9.10 -2.69 4.15
CA ALA A 119 9.07 -3.33 5.46
C ALA A 119 8.62 -4.80 5.39
N ILE A 120 7.71 -5.15 4.48
CA ILE A 120 7.29 -6.52 4.19
C ILE A 120 8.41 -7.31 3.50
N GLY A 121 9.20 -6.64 2.66
CA GLY A 121 10.33 -7.22 1.94
C GLY A 121 9.91 -8.22 0.87
N GLU A 122 10.71 -9.26 0.64
CA GLU A 122 10.52 -10.26 -0.43
C GLU A 122 9.14 -10.92 -0.43
N LYS A 123 8.48 -10.98 0.73
CA LYS A 123 7.13 -11.51 0.87
C LYS A 123 6.06 -10.68 0.14
N ALA A 124 6.37 -9.43 -0.21
CA ALA A 124 5.49 -8.58 -1.01
C ALA A 124 5.59 -8.88 -2.52
N ILE A 125 6.69 -9.44 -3.01
CA ILE A 125 6.95 -9.64 -4.44
C ILE A 125 5.83 -10.41 -5.14
N PRO A 126 5.31 -11.55 -4.62
CA PRO A 126 4.25 -12.28 -5.30
C PRO A 126 2.94 -11.51 -5.47
N ALA A 127 2.63 -10.61 -4.54
CA ALA A 127 1.44 -9.76 -4.63
C ALA A 127 1.66 -8.59 -5.60
N LEU A 128 2.83 -7.94 -5.55
CA LEU A 128 3.24 -6.87 -6.46
C LEU A 128 3.36 -7.34 -7.91
N SER A 129 3.90 -8.55 -8.14
CA SER A 129 4.07 -9.11 -9.49
C SER A 129 2.75 -9.24 -10.25
N LYS A 130 1.63 -9.45 -9.55
CA LYS A 130 0.29 -9.50 -10.16
C LYS A 130 -0.18 -8.14 -10.69
N LEU A 131 0.47 -7.06 -10.28
CA LEU A 131 0.16 -5.71 -10.74
C LEU A 131 1.03 -5.25 -11.92
N LEU A 132 2.02 -6.05 -12.36
CA LEU A 132 2.92 -5.67 -13.45
C LEU A 132 2.24 -5.58 -14.82
N ASP A 133 1.00 -6.02 -14.95
CA ASP A 133 0.16 -5.86 -16.14
C ASP A 133 -0.92 -4.76 -15.99
N ASP A 134 -0.99 -4.08 -14.84
CA ASP A 134 -2.03 -3.08 -14.57
C ASP A 134 -1.65 -1.71 -15.13
N GLU A 135 -2.22 -1.35 -16.27
CA GLU A 135 -1.93 -0.11 -16.99
C GLU A 135 -2.75 1.10 -16.55
N ARG A 136 -3.61 0.95 -15.53
CA ARG A 136 -4.45 2.04 -15.04
C ARG A 136 -3.62 3.20 -14.48
N THR A 137 -4.04 4.43 -14.81
CA THR A 137 -3.39 5.69 -14.44
C THR A 137 -4.27 6.57 -13.57
N HIS A 138 -5.17 5.97 -12.78
CA HIS A 138 -6.14 6.69 -11.97
C HIS A 138 -5.52 7.38 -10.75
N LEU A 139 -4.36 6.93 -10.27
CA LEU A 139 -3.64 7.60 -9.19
C LEU A 139 -3.15 8.98 -9.65
N LYS A 140 -3.52 10.01 -8.90
CA LYS A 140 -3.14 11.40 -9.21
C LYS A 140 -2.37 12.01 -8.05
N TYR A 141 -1.29 12.71 -8.39
CA TYR A 141 -0.57 13.53 -7.44
C TYR A 141 -1.31 14.83 -7.17
N GLN A 142 -1.28 15.27 -5.92
CA GLN A 142 -1.82 16.54 -5.45
C GLN A 142 -0.69 17.38 -4.87
N GLY A 143 -0.93 18.69 -4.76
CA GLY A 143 0.11 19.66 -4.42
C GLY A 143 0.75 20.27 -5.66
N SER A 144 1.52 21.35 -5.50
CA SER A 144 2.03 22.14 -6.64
C SER A 144 3.21 21.48 -7.36
N ILE A 145 4.19 21.00 -6.62
CA ILE A 145 5.41 20.40 -7.18
C ILE A 145 5.13 18.96 -7.59
N GLU A 146 4.61 18.16 -6.67
CA GLU A 146 4.33 16.74 -6.88
C GLU A 146 3.31 16.53 -8.02
N ALA A 147 2.30 17.39 -8.12
CA ALA A 147 1.33 17.31 -9.20
C ALA A 147 1.96 17.66 -10.56
N THR A 148 2.86 18.64 -10.60
CA THR A 148 3.55 19.02 -11.83
C THR A 148 4.47 17.92 -12.34
N VAL A 149 5.27 17.35 -11.46
CA VAL A 149 6.23 16.31 -11.77
C VAL A 149 5.49 14.97 -11.97
N GLY A 150 4.82 14.46 -10.94
CA GLY A 150 4.26 13.11 -10.93
C GLY A 150 3.17 12.88 -11.98
N ASN A 151 2.25 13.85 -12.18
CA ASN A 151 1.22 13.71 -13.20
C ASN A 151 1.77 13.80 -14.64
N GLY A 152 2.91 14.49 -14.83
CA GLY A 152 3.59 14.58 -16.11
C GLY A 152 4.10 13.21 -16.60
N TYR A 153 4.53 12.36 -15.70
CA TYR A 153 5.04 11.03 -16.02
C TYR A 153 3.96 9.99 -16.29
N ARG A 154 2.72 10.24 -15.91
CA ARG A 154 1.58 9.33 -16.11
C ARG A 154 1.86 7.93 -15.54
N TYR A 155 2.31 7.87 -14.29
CA TYR A 155 2.57 6.59 -13.65
C TYR A 155 1.32 5.72 -13.61
N ARG A 156 1.51 4.45 -14.00
CA ARG A 156 0.50 3.40 -13.97
C ARG A 156 0.67 2.55 -12.72
N ILE A 157 -0.32 1.78 -12.35
CA ILE A 157 -0.20 0.85 -11.22
C ILE A 157 1.02 -0.06 -11.37
N LYS A 158 1.28 -0.55 -12.60
CA LYS A 158 2.46 -1.38 -12.88
C LYS A 158 3.80 -0.65 -12.63
N ASP A 159 3.86 0.67 -12.83
CA ASP A 159 5.08 1.45 -12.58
C ASP A 159 5.39 1.48 -11.06
N PHE A 160 4.36 1.65 -10.21
CA PHE A 160 4.52 1.55 -8.75
C PHE A 160 4.96 0.14 -8.32
N ALA A 161 4.30 -0.89 -8.83
CA ALA A 161 4.63 -2.27 -8.49
C ALA A 161 6.09 -2.61 -8.85
N ALA A 162 6.51 -2.24 -10.05
CA ALA A 162 7.87 -2.46 -10.54
C ALA A 162 8.91 -1.70 -9.71
N TYR A 163 8.61 -0.46 -9.33
CA TYR A 163 9.47 0.35 -8.46
C TYR A 163 9.72 -0.36 -7.12
N TYR A 164 8.66 -0.78 -6.43
CA TYR A 164 8.82 -1.46 -5.15
C TYR A 164 9.54 -2.80 -5.26
N ILE A 165 9.25 -3.60 -6.29
CA ILE A 165 10.01 -4.86 -6.52
C ILE A 165 11.50 -4.55 -6.70
N GLY A 166 11.83 -3.55 -7.50
CA GLY A 166 13.22 -3.13 -7.71
C GLY A 166 13.92 -2.71 -6.41
N ARG A 167 13.22 -1.92 -5.57
CA ARG A 167 13.74 -1.50 -4.25
C ARG A 167 13.93 -2.70 -3.31
N ILE A 168 12.96 -3.61 -3.23
CA ILE A 168 13.03 -4.80 -2.38
C ILE A 168 14.18 -5.73 -2.78
N THR A 169 14.40 -5.93 -4.08
CA THR A 169 15.42 -6.84 -4.60
C THR A 169 16.81 -6.23 -4.67
N GLY A 170 16.97 -4.94 -4.34
CA GLY A 170 18.23 -4.20 -4.50
C GLY A 170 18.64 -3.98 -5.96
N ASN A 171 17.71 -4.17 -6.89
CA ASN A 171 17.88 -3.93 -8.32
C ASN A 171 16.94 -2.82 -8.80
N PRO A 172 17.18 -1.57 -8.40
CA PRO A 172 16.30 -0.46 -8.75
C PRO A 172 16.23 -0.33 -10.27
N LEU A 173 15.01 -0.12 -10.77
CA LEU A 173 14.80 0.12 -12.19
C LEU A 173 15.34 1.50 -12.57
N THR A 174 15.86 1.60 -13.77
CA THR A 174 16.24 2.89 -14.33
C THR A 174 14.96 3.65 -14.71
N TYR A 175 14.91 4.92 -14.32
CA TYR A 175 13.82 5.78 -14.74
C TYR A 175 13.89 6.08 -16.24
N TYR A 176 12.77 5.89 -16.95
CA TYR A 176 12.61 6.27 -18.34
C TYR A 176 11.42 7.22 -18.51
N PRO A 177 11.63 8.42 -19.13
CA PRO A 177 10.54 9.36 -19.39
C PRO A 177 9.47 8.79 -20.32
N ASN A 178 9.88 8.00 -21.31
CA ASN A 178 8.95 7.42 -22.27
C ASN A 178 8.37 6.08 -21.79
N LEU A 179 7.14 5.80 -22.20
CA LEU A 179 6.40 4.60 -21.78
C LEU A 179 7.00 3.31 -22.34
N ALA A 180 7.55 3.34 -23.56
CA ALA A 180 8.05 2.15 -24.23
C ALA A 180 9.28 1.58 -23.49
N ASP A 181 10.22 2.44 -23.11
CA ASP A 181 11.44 2.03 -22.39
C ASP A 181 11.07 1.52 -20.98
N ARG A 182 10.08 2.15 -20.32
CA ARG A 182 9.55 1.63 -19.04
C ARG A 182 8.92 0.27 -19.21
N ASP A 183 8.13 0.06 -20.26
CA ASP A 183 7.47 -1.21 -20.54
C ASP A 183 8.47 -2.33 -20.82
N GLU A 184 9.54 -2.06 -21.56
CA GLU A 184 10.61 -3.03 -21.80
C GLU A 184 11.24 -3.47 -20.47
N GLN A 185 11.56 -2.52 -19.60
CA GLN A 185 12.17 -2.80 -18.31
C GLN A 185 11.22 -3.58 -17.37
N ILE A 186 9.93 -3.22 -17.34
CA ILE A 186 8.92 -3.94 -16.57
C ILE A 186 8.72 -5.36 -17.09
N ASN A 187 8.69 -5.56 -18.40
CA ASN A 187 8.59 -6.89 -19.01
C ASN A 187 9.78 -7.78 -18.62
N ASN A 188 11.00 -7.23 -18.64
CA ASN A 188 12.20 -7.94 -18.20
C ASN A 188 12.12 -8.32 -16.70
N LEU A 189 11.59 -7.43 -15.87
CA LEU A 189 11.35 -7.72 -14.44
C LEU A 189 10.32 -8.84 -14.28
N LYS A 190 9.22 -8.80 -15.03
CA LYS A 190 8.16 -9.82 -14.98
C LYS A 190 8.69 -11.21 -15.28
N VAL A 191 9.48 -11.36 -16.35
CA VAL A 191 10.12 -12.64 -16.71
C VAL A 191 10.99 -13.17 -15.55
N LYS A 192 11.73 -12.31 -14.87
CA LYS A 192 12.53 -12.72 -13.70
C LYS A 192 11.67 -13.20 -12.55
N CYS A 193 10.61 -12.46 -12.20
CA CYS A 193 9.68 -12.87 -11.14
C CYS A 193 9.00 -14.21 -11.42
N GLU A 194 8.61 -14.46 -12.68
CA GLU A 194 8.00 -15.73 -13.10
C GLU A 194 8.98 -16.90 -13.00
N ALA A 195 10.24 -16.71 -13.43
CA ALA A 195 11.28 -17.71 -13.33
C ALA A 195 11.58 -18.10 -11.86
N GLU A 196 11.67 -17.12 -10.97
CA GLU A 196 11.91 -17.35 -9.54
C GLU A 196 10.73 -18.04 -8.86
N SER A 197 9.50 -17.73 -9.26
CA SER A 197 8.28 -18.37 -8.75
C SER A 197 8.17 -19.83 -9.16
N SER A 198 8.70 -20.19 -10.34
CA SER A 198 8.69 -21.56 -10.86
C SER A 198 9.79 -22.45 -10.27
N ALA A 199 10.79 -21.86 -9.65
CA ALA A 199 11.93 -22.56 -9.05
C ALA A 199 11.73 -22.89 -7.55
N ARG A 200 10.65 -22.41 -6.95
CA ARG A 200 10.27 -22.66 -5.53
C ARG A 200 9.19 -23.73 -5.43
#